data_b3666b421207b56eea5259e032a5478e
#
_entry.id   b3666b421207b56eea5259e032a5478e
#
_cell.length_a   1.000
_cell.length_b   1.000
_cell.length_c   1.000
_cell.angle_alpha   90.00
_cell.angle_beta   90.00
_cell.angle_gamma   90.00
#
_symmetry.space_group_name_H-M   'P 1'
#
loop_
_entity.id
_entity.type
_entity.pdbx_description
1 polymer ?
#
loop_
_entity_poly.entity_id
_entity_poly.type
_entity_poly.pdbx_seq_one_letter_code
_entity_poly.pdbx_strand_id
1 'polypeptide(L)'
;MAAARAVGASLLVLSVSGCADMSYYWQSARGHLQLMHAARPIQDWLDDADASPELKRQLMLARRLRAFAVDALHLPDNASYHRYADLGRRAAVWNAVAAPPYSLKLKTWCFPVTGCIGYRGYFDEREAQALAAQLRSDGLEAGVYGVPAYSTLGWLNWLGGDPLLNTFISYPEGELARMLFHELAHQMAYVQDDTQFNESFATAVERLGSTQWLTTQASEAARAEYARFDGRRREFRALMLATRSKLEAVYAEPDDPVPMAERKSQAMAEFHAAYAALKQERWQGFAGYDPYVARVNNASFGVQAAYDGLVPAFEALFEREGRDWPRFYAAVRDLERRPKAERDQLLGSLAARAGATEGN
;
A
#
# COMPACT_ATOMS: atom_id res chain seq x y z
N MET A 1 -18.13 35.02 -38.05
CA MET A 1 -18.58 33.63 -37.89
C MET A 1 -17.48 32.67 -37.42
N ALA A 2 -16.17 32.88 -37.67
CA ALA A 2 -15.07 32.00 -37.21
C ALA A 2 -14.81 32.05 -35.71
N ALA A 3 -14.93 33.21 -35.05
CA ALA A 3 -14.71 33.38 -33.63
C ALA A 3 -15.74 32.67 -32.73
N ALA A 4 -17.00 32.61 -33.17
CA ALA A 4 -18.06 31.93 -32.42
C ALA A 4 -17.92 30.37 -32.46
N ARG A 5 -17.30 29.80 -33.50
CA ARG A 5 -17.02 28.36 -33.58
C ARG A 5 -15.85 27.92 -32.70
N ALA A 6 -14.82 28.76 -32.55
CA ALA A 6 -13.69 28.45 -31.69
C ALA A 6 -14.06 28.46 -30.19
N VAL A 7 -14.93 29.39 -29.78
CA VAL A 7 -15.42 29.44 -28.36
C VAL A 7 -16.31 28.25 -28.04
N GLY A 8 -17.16 27.81 -29.00
CA GLY A 8 -18.00 26.63 -28.82
C GLY A 8 -17.22 25.31 -28.68
N ALA A 9 -16.12 25.16 -29.45
CA ALA A 9 -15.26 23.99 -29.37
C ALA A 9 -14.46 23.95 -28.04
N SER A 10 -13.99 25.09 -27.56
CA SER A 10 -13.26 25.18 -26.27
C SER A 10 -14.17 24.93 -25.08
N LEU A 11 -15.41 25.37 -25.10
CA LEU A 11 -16.42 25.08 -24.07
C LEU A 11 -16.82 23.60 -24.04
N LEU A 12 -16.88 22.93 -25.21
CA LEU A 12 -17.20 21.49 -25.29
C LEU A 12 -16.08 20.62 -24.74
N VAL A 13 -14.81 20.98 -24.97
CA VAL A 13 -13.65 20.25 -24.42
C VAL A 13 -13.55 20.40 -22.90
N LEU A 14 -13.84 21.59 -22.37
CA LEU A 14 -13.87 21.82 -20.91
C LEU A 14 -15.01 21.05 -20.22
N SER A 15 -16.16 20.89 -20.87
CA SER A 15 -17.31 20.13 -20.32
C SER A 15 -17.07 18.61 -20.29
N VAL A 16 -16.31 18.05 -21.22
CA VAL A 16 -16.02 16.60 -21.27
C VAL A 16 -15.00 16.21 -20.18
N SER A 17 -13.99 17.04 -19.92
CA SER A 17 -13.03 16.79 -18.84
C SER A 17 -13.70 16.87 -17.45
N GLY A 18 -14.61 17.82 -17.24
CA GLY A 18 -15.35 17.95 -15.98
C GLY A 18 -16.30 16.79 -15.69
N CYS A 19 -16.89 16.17 -16.73
CA CYS A 19 -17.79 15.02 -16.55
C CYS A 19 -17.05 13.75 -16.12
N ALA A 20 -15.84 13.49 -16.60
CA ALA A 20 -15.06 12.31 -16.24
C ALA A 20 -14.60 12.37 -14.77
N ASP A 21 -14.21 13.54 -14.28
CA ASP A 21 -13.82 13.72 -12.88
C ASP A 21 -15.03 13.67 -11.94
N MET A 22 -16.18 14.22 -12.35
CA MET A 22 -17.42 14.16 -11.57
C MET A 22 -17.91 12.71 -11.43
N SER A 23 -17.85 11.90 -12.47
CA SER A 23 -18.16 10.47 -12.46
C SER A 23 -17.25 9.71 -11.48
N TYR A 24 -15.96 10.03 -11.47
CA TYR A 24 -14.99 9.44 -10.56
C TYR A 24 -15.30 9.76 -9.09
N TYR A 25 -15.56 11.02 -8.76
CA TYR A 25 -15.92 11.40 -7.39
C TYR A 25 -17.25 10.81 -6.94
N TRP A 26 -18.21 10.68 -7.86
CA TRP A 26 -19.49 10.04 -7.60
C TRP A 26 -19.34 8.55 -7.25
N GLN A 27 -18.56 7.78 -8.03
CA GLN A 27 -18.30 6.37 -7.73
C GLN A 27 -17.55 6.23 -6.39
N SER A 28 -16.60 7.12 -6.08
CA SER A 28 -15.86 7.12 -4.83
C SER A 28 -16.79 7.37 -3.63
N ALA A 29 -17.65 8.39 -3.71
CA ALA A 29 -18.62 8.68 -2.65
C ALA A 29 -19.62 7.53 -2.46
N ARG A 30 -20.18 7.01 -3.55
CA ARG A 30 -21.11 5.88 -3.51
C ARG A 30 -20.47 4.62 -2.95
N GLY A 31 -19.25 4.29 -3.39
CA GLY A 31 -18.54 3.11 -2.91
C GLY A 31 -18.20 3.20 -1.43
N HIS A 32 -17.77 4.38 -0.96
CA HIS A 32 -17.56 4.64 0.46
C HIS A 32 -18.86 4.48 1.27
N LEU A 33 -19.97 5.08 0.83
CA LEU A 33 -21.26 4.96 1.52
C LEU A 33 -21.76 3.52 1.58
N GLN A 34 -21.60 2.74 0.50
CA GLN A 34 -21.94 1.32 0.48
C GLN A 34 -21.10 0.52 1.49
N LEU A 35 -19.79 0.77 1.56
CA LEU A 35 -18.90 0.14 2.50
C LEU A 35 -19.30 0.46 3.96
N MET A 36 -19.54 1.73 4.25
CA MET A 36 -19.94 2.18 5.59
C MET A 36 -21.33 1.67 5.99
N HIS A 37 -22.26 1.54 5.04
CA HIS A 37 -23.59 0.98 5.30
C HIS A 37 -23.53 -0.53 5.60
N ALA A 38 -22.63 -1.26 4.97
CA ALA A 38 -22.42 -2.69 5.24
C ALA A 38 -21.77 -2.96 6.60
N ALA A 39 -21.12 -1.95 7.19
CA ALA A 39 -20.37 -2.11 8.42
C ALA A 39 -21.29 -2.14 9.66
N ARG A 40 -21.24 -3.26 10.41
CA ARG A 40 -21.94 -3.47 11.68
C ARG A 40 -20.93 -3.52 12.83
N PRO A 41 -21.32 -3.15 14.07
CA PRO A 41 -20.49 -3.36 15.26
C PRO A 41 -19.98 -4.81 15.37
N ILE A 42 -18.74 -5.01 15.78
CA ILE A 42 -18.19 -6.36 15.96
C ILE A 42 -19.04 -7.18 16.93
N GLN A 43 -19.59 -6.54 17.97
CA GLN A 43 -20.42 -7.24 18.95
C GLN A 43 -21.65 -7.87 18.31
N ASP A 44 -22.33 -7.17 17.38
CA ASP A 44 -23.50 -7.70 16.67
C ASP A 44 -23.17 -8.98 15.88
N TRP A 45 -21.94 -9.07 15.32
CA TRP A 45 -21.45 -10.27 14.64
C TRP A 45 -21.11 -11.41 15.61
N LEU A 46 -20.60 -11.08 16.80
CA LEU A 46 -20.29 -12.08 17.83
C LEU A 46 -21.56 -12.70 18.40
N ASP A 47 -22.64 -11.92 18.51
CA ASP A 47 -23.93 -12.34 19.00
C ASP A 47 -24.82 -13.01 17.92
N ASP A 48 -24.48 -12.81 16.64
CA ASP A 48 -25.19 -13.35 15.49
C ASP A 48 -25.03 -14.89 15.41
N ALA A 49 -26.14 -15.64 15.50
CA ALA A 49 -26.11 -17.09 15.45
C ALA A 49 -25.64 -17.64 14.08
N ASP A 50 -25.87 -16.88 13.00
CA ASP A 50 -25.53 -17.28 11.64
C ASP A 50 -24.07 -16.98 11.28
N ALA A 51 -23.37 -16.17 12.08
CA ALA A 51 -21.95 -15.89 11.87
C ALA A 51 -21.08 -17.12 12.19
N SER A 52 -20.20 -17.48 11.25
CA SER A 52 -19.37 -18.66 11.39
C SER A 52 -18.44 -18.58 12.63
N PRO A 53 -18.15 -19.71 13.30
CA PRO A 53 -17.19 -19.73 14.41
C PRO A 53 -15.82 -19.18 14.04
N GLU A 54 -15.39 -19.36 12.77
CA GLU A 54 -14.13 -18.82 12.27
C GLU A 54 -14.14 -17.30 12.24
N LEU A 55 -15.18 -16.69 11.66
CA LEU A 55 -15.32 -15.22 11.65
C LEU A 55 -15.31 -14.66 13.08
N LYS A 56 -16.05 -15.29 14.00
CA LYS A 56 -16.08 -14.86 15.42
C LYS A 56 -14.70 -14.91 16.06
N ARG A 57 -13.91 -15.96 15.81
CA ARG A 57 -12.52 -16.06 16.31
C ARG A 57 -11.66 -14.92 15.75
N GLN A 58 -11.74 -14.65 14.45
CA GLN A 58 -10.97 -13.58 13.79
C GLN A 58 -11.38 -12.19 14.28
N LEU A 59 -12.67 -11.94 14.49
CA LEU A 59 -13.15 -10.69 15.06
C LEU A 59 -12.67 -10.48 16.52
N MET A 60 -12.65 -11.55 17.33
CA MET A 60 -12.06 -11.49 18.68
C MET A 60 -10.56 -11.22 18.64
N LEU A 61 -9.84 -11.84 17.71
CA LEU A 61 -8.41 -11.55 17.49
C LEU A 61 -8.21 -10.08 17.08
N ALA A 62 -8.99 -9.57 16.14
CA ALA A 62 -8.91 -8.17 15.71
C ALA A 62 -9.19 -7.19 16.86
N ARG A 63 -10.13 -7.48 17.76
CA ARG A 63 -10.35 -6.68 18.99
C ARG A 63 -9.12 -6.67 19.90
N ARG A 64 -8.47 -7.82 20.10
CA ARG A 64 -7.23 -7.91 20.88
C ARG A 64 -6.10 -7.10 20.25
N LEU A 65 -5.91 -7.23 18.93
CA LEU A 65 -4.93 -6.45 18.16
C LEU A 65 -5.20 -4.95 18.25
N ARG A 66 -6.49 -4.55 18.17
CA ARG A 66 -6.90 -3.15 18.30
C ARG A 66 -6.60 -2.59 19.71
N ALA A 67 -6.89 -3.34 20.75
CA ALA A 67 -6.55 -2.96 22.13
C ALA A 67 -5.02 -2.82 22.29
N PHE A 68 -4.26 -3.81 21.81
CA PHE A 68 -2.79 -3.76 21.85
C PHE A 68 -2.22 -2.55 21.08
N ALA A 69 -2.83 -2.19 19.94
CA ALA A 69 -2.43 -1.01 19.18
C ALA A 69 -2.54 0.27 19.99
N VAL A 70 -3.58 0.40 20.83
CA VAL A 70 -3.76 1.55 21.74
C VAL A 70 -2.83 1.46 22.94
N ASP A 71 -2.88 0.35 23.66
CA ASP A 71 -2.28 0.23 24.99
C ASP A 71 -0.76 0.11 24.92
N ALA A 72 -0.23 -0.62 23.93
CA ALA A 72 1.19 -0.95 23.81
C ALA A 72 1.92 -0.18 22.72
N LEU A 73 1.26 0.17 21.61
CA LEU A 73 1.85 0.92 20.51
C LEU A 73 1.47 2.39 20.50
N HIS A 74 0.60 2.84 21.41
CA HIS A 74 0.11 4.21 21.48
C HIS A 74 -0.47 4.76 20.15
N LEU A 75 -1.06 3.87 19.35
CA LEU A 75 -1.81 4.22 18.16
C LEU A 75 -3.18 4.83 18.53
N PRO A 76 -3.87 5.55 17.64
CA PRO A 76 -5.05 6.32 18.00
C PRO A 76 -6.17 5.46 18.58
N ASP A 77 -6.74 5.88 19.72
CA ASP A 77 -7.99 5.32 20.23
C ASP A 77 -9.17 6.09 19.63
N ASN A 78 -9.77 5.52 18.59
CA ASN A 78 -10.87 6.13 17.84
C ASN A 78 -11.84 5.06 17.30
N ALA A 79 -12.81 5.46 16.47
CA ALA A 79 -13.85 4.58 15.95
C ALA A 79 -13.38 3.54 14.94
N SER A 80 -12.16 3.65 14.38
CA SER A 80 -11.69 2.71 13.36
C SER A 80 -11.47 1.29 13.93
N TYR A 81 -11.87 0.29 13.13
CA TYR A 81 -11.74 -1.15 13.39
C TYR A 81 -12.56 -1.70 14.57
N HIS A 82 -13.62 -0.99 14.98
CA HIS A 82 -14.65 -1.49 15.90
C HIS A 82 -15.88 -2.07 15.20
N ARG A 83 -15.92 -1.97 13.88
CA ARG A 83 -16.99 -2.47 13.00
C ARG A 83 -16.41 -3.42 11.97
N TYR A 84 -17.24 -4.33 11.44
CA TYR A 84 -16.86 -5.23 10.37
C TYR A 84 -17.89 -5.17 9.24
N ALA A 85 -17.41 -5.19 7.99
CA ALA A 85 -18.24 -5.25 6.79
C ALA A 85 -17.81 -6.42 5.91
N ASP A 86 -18.78 -7.24 5.50
CA ASP A 86 -18.61 -8.18 4.39
C ASP A 86 -19.04 -7.49 3.10
N LEU A 87 -18.11 -7.30 2.19
CA LEU A 87 -18.33 -6.64 0.91
C LEU A 87 -18.73 -7.61 -0.20
N GLY A 88 -18.74 -8.92 0.07
CA GLY A 88 -19.01 -9.97 -0.92
C GLY A 88 -18.02 -9.96 -2.11
N ARG A 89 -16.82 -9.38 -1.94
CA ARG A 89 -15.81 -9.23 -2.98
C ARG A 89 -14.41 -9.36 -2.39
N ARG A 90 -13.41 -9.62 -3.26
CA ARG A 90 -12.04 -9.98 -2.86
C ARG A 90 -11.10 -8.79 -2.62
N ALA A 91 -11.53 -7.56 -2.91
CA ALA A 91 -10.77 -6.35 -2.65
C ALA A 91 -11.69 -5.21 -2.20
N ALA A 92 -11.20 -4.34 -1.32
CA ALA A 92 -11.92 -3.16 -0.89
C ALA A 92 -11.98 -2.12 -2.03
N VAL A 93 -10.84 -1.91 -2.68
CA VAL A 93 -10.63 -0.97 -3.79
C VAL A 93 -9.72 -1.62 -4.81
N TRP A 94 -9.85 -1.26 -6.09
CA TRP A 94 -8.94 -1.64 -7.16
C TRP A 94 -8.17 -0.41 -7.62
N ASN A 95 -6.85 -0.47 -7.52
CA ASN A 95 -5.96 0.59 -7.97
C ASN A 95 -5.49 0.34 -9.39
N ALA A 96 -5.74 1.30 -10.28
CA ALA A 96 -5.12 1.36 -11.60
C ALA A 96 -3.82 2.16 -11.51
N VAL A 97 -2.76 1.60 -12.08
CA VAL A 97 -1.40 2.18 -12.12
C VAL A 97 -0.85 2.14 -13.53
N ALA A 98 0.02 3.08 -13.88
CA ALA A 98 0.67 3.09 -15.18
C ALA A 98 2.05 3.74 -15.12
N ALA A 99 2.93 3.32 -16.02
CA ALA A 99 4.24 3.92 -16.25
C ALA A 99 4.59 3.88 -17.75
N PRO A 100 5.49 4.75 -18.25
CA PRO A 100 5.98 4.64 -19.63
C PRO A 100 6.75 3.34 -19.88
N PRO A 101 6.85 2.86 -21.14
CA PRO A 101 7.53 1.59 -21.48
C PRO A 101 9.00 1.52 -21.06
N TYR A 102 9.67 2.69 -20.95
CA TYR A 102 11.08 2.81 -20.60
C TYR A 102 11.29 3.77 -19.43
N SER A 103 10.41 3.73 -18.44
CA SER A 103 10.54 4.49 -17.20
C SER A 103 9.80 3.77 -16.08
N LEU A 104 10.32 3.83 -14.85
CA LEU A 104 9.67 3.34 -13.65
C LEU A 104 8.91 4.45 -12.90
N LYS A 105 8.92 5.68 -13.46
CA LYS A 105 8.16 6.79 -12.90
C LYS A 105 6.68 6.61 -13.18
N LEU A 106 5.91 6.47 -12.11
CA LEU A 106 4.46 6.31 -12.23
C LEU A 106 3.79 7.55 -12.81
N LYS A 107 2.74 7.32 -13.60
CA LYS A 107 1.73 8.34 -13.87
C LYS A 107 1.06 8.72 -12.56
N THR A 108 0.91 10.01 -12.30
CA THR A 108 0.26 10.52 -11.10
C THR A 108 -1.12 11.09 -11.42
N TRP A 109 -2.02 11.04 -10.43
CA TRP A 109 -3.30 11.71 -10.39
C TRP A 109 -3.37 12.56 -9.14
N CYS A 110 -3.87 13.79 -9.27
CA CYS A 110 -3.90 14.74 -8.17
C CYS A 110 -5.31 14.89 -7.62
N PHE A 111 -5.46 14.81 -6.31
CA PHE A 111 -6.72 14.88 -5.59
C PHE A 111 -6.65 15.96 -4.48
N PRO A 112 -7.78 16.61 -4.13
CA PRO A 112 -7.77 17.71 -3.16
C PRO A 112 -7.22 17.35 -1.77
N VAL A 113 -7.42 16.11 -1.31
CA VAL A 113 -7.04 15.67 0.05
C VAL A 113 -5.69 14.97 0.05
N THR A 114 -5.49 14.00 -0.84
CA THR A 114 -4.29 13.16 -0.83
C THR A 114 -3.12 13.75 -1.61
N GLY A 115 -3.35 14.82 -2.38
CA GLY A 115 -2.37 15.36 -3.30
C GLY A 115 -2.18 14.48 -4.54
N CYS A 116 -0.98 14.48 -5.13
CA CYS A 116 -0.68 13.73 -6.34
C CYS A 116 -0.09 12.36 -5.98
N ILE A 117 -0.82 11.29 -6.32
CA ILE A 117 -0.44 9.90 -6.02
C ILE A 117 -0.30 9.08 -7.30
N GLY A 118 0.48 7.99 -7.24
CA GLY A 118 0.82 7.15 -8.39
C GLY A 118 -0.24 6.11 -8.77
N TYR A 119 -1.46 6.24 -8.30
CA TYR A 119 -2.56 5.33 -8.62
C TYR A 119 -3.90 6.05 -8.65
N ARG A 120 -4.91 5.40 -9.26
CA ARG A 120 -6.30 5.86 -9.22
C ARG A 120 -7.18 4.69 -8.75
N GLY A 121 -7.87 4.88 -7.60
CA GLY A 121 -8.66 3.85 -6.93
C GLY A 121 -10.11 3.81 -7.40
N TYR A 122 -10.67 2.60 -7.52
CA TYR A 122 -12.05 2.35 -7.92
C TYR A 122 -12.70 1.31 -7.01
N PHE A 123 -13.97 1.50 -6.68
CA PHE A 123 -14.75 0.50 -5.94
C PHE A 123 -15.30 -0.62 -6.85
N ASP A 124 -15.31 -0.43 -8.17
CA ASP A 124 -15.65 -1.44 -9.19
C ASP A 124 -14.39 -1.84 -9.98
N GLU A 125 -14.04 -3.14 -9.98
CA GLU A 125 -12.89 -3.67 -10.73
C GLU A 125 -12.99 -3.39 -12.23
N ARG A 126 -14.20 -3.39 -12.80
CA ARG A 126 -14.41 -3.15 -14.24
C ARG A 126 -14.03 -1.73 -14.64
N GLU A 127 -14.30 -0.75 -13.78
CA GLU A 127 -13.92 0.65 -14.04
C GLU A 127 -12.39 0.83 -13.97
N ALA A 128 -11.72 0.18 -13.00
CA ALA A 128 -10.27 0.17 -12.92
C ALA A 128 -9.64 -0.49 -14.16
N GLN A 129 -10.20 -1.62 -14.62
CA GLN A 129 -9.74 -2.32 -15.83
C GLN A 129 -9.96 -1.49 -17.09
N ALA A 130 -11.09 -0.77 -17.19
CA ALA A 130 -11.37 0.11 -18.31
C ALA A 130 -10.33 1.24 -18.40
N LEU A 131 -9.99 1.88 -17.26
CA LEU A 131 -8.92 2.88 -17.23
C LEU A 131 -7.57 2.27 -17.63
N ALA A 132 -7.21 1.10 -17.09
CA ALA A 132 -5.95 0.45 -17.42
C ALA A 132 -5.88 0.06 -18.92
N ALA A 133 -7.00 -0.35 -19.52
CA ALA A 133 -7.08 -0.64 -20.95
C ALA A 133 -6.85 0.62 -21.80
N GLN A 134 -7.44 1.74 -21.42
CA GLN A 134 -7.20 3.02 -22.08
C GLN A 134 -5.74 3.45 -21.96
N LEU A 135 -5.16 3.39 -20.76
CA LEU A 135 -3.74 3.76 -20.55
C LEU A 135 -2.80 2.89 -21.39
N ARG A 136 -3.12 1.62 -21.60
CA ARG A 136 -2.37 0.76 -22.53
C ARG A 136 -2.54 1.19 -23.99
N SER A 137 -3.75 1.60 -24.42
CA SER A 137 -3.95 2.15 -25.76
C SER A 137 -3.21 3.46 -25.99
N ASP A 138 -2.96 4.21 -24.89
CA ASP A 138 -2.15 5.44 -24.92
C ASP A 138 -0.64 5.15 -24.89
N GLY A 139 -0.22 3.88 -24.99
CA GLY A 139 1.19 3.46 -25.06
C GLY A 139 1.88 3.31 -23.69
N LEU A 140 1.14 3.30 -22.57
CA LEU A 140 1.69 3.07 -21.25
C LEU A 140 1.62 1.58 -20.86
N GLU A 141 2.51 1.15 -20.00
CA GLU A 141 2.37 -0.11 -19.28
C GLU A 141 1.47 0.12 -18.06
N ALA A 142 0.30 -0.50 -18.08
CA ALA A 142 -0.69 -0.30 -17.04
C ALA A 142 -1.20 -1.63 -16.47
N GLY A 143 -1.53 -1.61 -15.18
CA GLY A 143 -2.07 -2.74 -14.45
C GLY A 143 -3.14 -2.33 -13.45
N VAL A 144 -3.86 -3.34 -12.94
CA VAL A 144 -4.83 -3.19 -11.86
C VAL A 144 -4.50 -4.19 -10.77
N TYR A 145 -4.52 -3.75 -9.53
CA TYR A 145 -4.41 -4.63 -8.36
C TYR A 145 -5.46 -4.29 -7.31
N GLY A 146 -5.95 -5.32 -6.63
CA GLY A 146 -6.88 -5.16 -5.51
C GLY A 146 -6.15 -4.78 -4.23
N VAL A 147 -6.71 -3.84 -3.49
CA VAL A 147 -6.24 -3.43 -2.17
C VAL A 147 -7.18 -4.02 -1.13
N PRO A 148 -6.66 -4.74 -0.12
CA PRO A 148 -7.51 -5.41 0.86
C PRO A 148 -8.15 -4.45 1.87
N ALA A 149 -7.47 -3.37 2.25
CA ALA A 149 -7.96 -2.38 3.19
C ALA A 149 -8.41 -1.10 2.45
N TYR A 150 -9.26 -0.34 3.11
CA TYR A 150 -9.66 0.99 2.71
C TYR A 150 -9.56 1.90 3.92
N SER A 151 -8.72 2.93 3.84
CA SER A 151 -8.52 3.88 4.91
C SER A 151 -8.96 5.27 4.49
N THR A 152 -9.63 5.97 5.41
CA THR A 152 -9.97 7.37 5.28
C THR A 152 -8.96 8.28 5.98
N LEU A 153 -7.81 7.74 6.39
CA LEU A 153 -6.77 8.45 7.15
C LEU A 153 -7.31 9.07 8.45
N GLY A 154 -8.38 8.51 9.01
CA GLY A 154 -9.06 9.03 10.19
C GLY A 154 -9.99 10.25 9.94
N TRP A 155 -10.06 10.77 8.72
CA TRP A 155 -10.90 11.93 8.38
C TRP A 155 -12.40 11.69 8.65
N LEU A 156 -12.85 10.43 8.59
CA LEU A 156 -14.25 10.07 8.79
C LEU A 156 -14.49 9.30 10.10
N ASN A 157 -13.61 9.47 11.10
CA ASN A 157 -13.81 8.87 12.42
C ASN A 157 -15.14 9.27 13.08
N TRP A 158 -15.63 10.48 12.82
CA TRP A 158 -16.92 10.98 13.29
C TRP A 158 -18.13 10.27 12.62
N LEU A 159 -17.94 9.56 11.50
CA LEU A 159 -18.94 8.71 10.83
C LEU A 159 -18.80 7.22 11.21
N GLY A 160 -18.01 6.87 12.22
CA GLY A 160 -17.85 5.49 12.69
C GLY A 160 -16.53 4.84 12.31
N GLY A 161 -15.58 5.58 11.73
CA GLY A 161 -14.24 5.14 11.40
C GLY A 161 -14.17 4.04 10.32
N ASP A 162 -12.98 3.63 9.98
CA ASP A 162 -12.73 2.59 8.97
C ASP A 162 -13.08 1.20 9.54
N PRO A 163 -13.86 0.35 8.85
CA PRO A 163 -14.22 -0.97 9.33
C PRO A 163 -13.15 -2.04 9.01
N LEU A 164 -13.16 -3.13 9.77
CA LEU A 164 -12.60 -4.41 9.34
C LEU A 164 -13.37 -4.91 8.13
N LEU A 165 -12.68 -5.58 7.19
CA LEU A 165 -13.31 -6.07 5.96
C LEU A 165 -13.07 -7.58 5.76
N ASN A 166 -14.00 -8.24 5.07
CA ASN A 166 -13.85 -9.64 4.66
C ASN A 166 -12.61 -9.90 3.80
N THR A 167 -12.07 -8.86 3.18
CA THR A 167 -10.91 -8.91 2.30
C THR A 167 -9.58 -9.18 3.03
N PHE A 168 -9.52 -8.97 4.35
CA PHE A 168 -8.31 -9.21 5.15
C PHE A 168 -8.56 -9.82 6.53
N ILE A 169 -9.81 -9.88 7.02
CA ILE A 169 -10.09 -10.42 8.37
C ILE A 169 -9.61 -11.85 8.55
N SER A 170 -9.58 -12.65 7.48
CA SER A 170 -9.13 -14.05 7.49
C SER A 170 -7.61 -14.23 7.40
N TYR A 171 -6.85 -13.14 7.44
CA TYR A 171 -5.38 -13.22 7.41
C TYR A 171 -4.86 -13.94 8.66
N PRO A 172 -3.74 -14.68 8.57
CA PRO A 172 -3.02 -15.18 9.72
C PRO A 172 -2.73 -14.10 10.75
N GLU A 173 -2.64 -14.46 12.03
CA GLU A 173 -2.54 -13.52 13.15
C GLU A 173 -1.51 -12.42 12.95
N GLY A 174 -0.28 -12.76 12.56
CA GLY A 174 0.77 -11.76 12.34
C GLY A 174 0.52 -10.87 11.13
N GLU A 175 -0.12 -11.39 10.08
CA GLU A 175 -0.48 -10.60 8.88
C GLU A 175 -1.67 -9.66 9.18
N LEU A 176 -2.62 -10.10 9.99
CA LEU A 176 -3.72 -9.25 10.45
C LEU A 176 -3.21 -8.12 11.36
N ALA A 177 -2.26 -8.42 12.26
CA ALA A 177 -1.60 -7.43 13.09
C ALA A 177 -0.90 -6.35 12.24
N ARG A 178 -0.13 -6.77 11.24
CA ARG A 178 0.54 -5.87 10.30
C ARG A 178 -0.45 -4.93 9.62
N MET A 179 -1.51 -5.48 9.05
CA MET A 179 -2.53 -4.69 8.35
C MET A 179 -3.14 -3.63 9.27
N LEU A 180 -3.58 -4.02 10.47
CA LEU A 180 -4.22 -3.11 11.41
C LEU A 180 -3.26 -2.00 11.88
N PHE A 181 -2.01 -2.34 12.19
CA PHE A 181 -1.04 -1.37 12.67
C PHE A 181 -0.60 -0.41 11.57
N HIS A 182 -0.46 -0.89 10.33
CA HIS A 182 -0.19 -0.07 9.15
C HIS A 182 -1.27 1.00 8.94
N GLU A 183 -2.53 0.57 8.87
CA GLU A 183 -3.65 1.48 8.61
C GLU A 183 -3.87 2.49 9.77
N LEU A 184 -3.66 2.05 11.01
CA LEU A 184 -3.72 2.97 12.16
C LEU A 184 -2.55 3.96 12.19
N ALA A 185 -1.37 3.57 11.69
CA ALA A 185 -0.21 4.46 11.62
C ALA A 185 -0.46 5.65 10.70
N HIS A 186 -1.17 5.47 9.59
CA HIS A 186 -1.57 6.58 8.71
C HIS A 186 -2.39 7.66 9.39
N GLN A 187 -3.00 7.37 10.53
CA GLN A 187 -3.77 8.34 11.31
C GLN A 187 -2.88 9.12 12.31
N MET A 188 -1.59 8.75 12.45
CA MET A 188 -0.63 9.43 13.34
C MET A 188 0.12 10.57 12.66
N ALA A 189 0.46 10.40 11.38
CA ALA A 189 1.18 11.37 10.55
C ALA A 189 0.86 11.12 9.07
N TYR A 190 0.63 12.19 8.32
CA TYR A 190 0.38 12.13 6.89
C TYR A 190 0.87 13.41 6.19
N VAL A 191 1.80 13.26 5.27
CA VAL A 191 2.34 14.35 4.46
C VAL A 191 1.73 14.32 3.06
N GLN A 192 1.02 15.39 2.71
CA GLN A 192 0.47 15.55 1.37
C GLN A 192 1.59 15.52 0.31
N ASP A 193 1.34 14.86 -0.82
CA ASP A 193 2.29 14.72 -1.93
C ASP A 193 3.57 13.92 -1.61
N ASP A 194 3.64 13.22 -0.48
CA ASP A 194 4.79 12.40 -0.11
C ASP A 194 4.40 10.96 0.26
N THR A 195 3.96 10.20 -0.76
CA THR A 195 3.57 8.80 -0.60
C THR A 195 4.70 7.96 0.00
N GLN A 196 5.97 8.22 -0.39
CA GLN A 196 7.11 7.47 0.12
C GLN A 196 7.29 7.64 1.63
N PHE A 197 7.16 8.85 2.15
CA PHE A 197 7.18 9.13 3.59
C PHE A 197 6.04 8.37 4.30
N ASN A 198 4.81 8.55 3.81
CA ASN A 198 3.61 8.01 4.45
C ASN A 198 3.62 6.49 4.52
N GLU A 199 3.92 5.83 3.40
CA GLU A 199 3.95 4.36 3.33
C GLU A 199 5.14 3.77 4.09
N SER A 200 6.32 4.40 4.01
CA SER A 200 7.49 3.90 4.76
C SER A 200 7.31 4.06 6.27
N PHE A 201 6.70 5.15 6.73
CA PHE A 201 6.35 5.33 8.14
C PHE A 201 5.37 4.26 8.61
N ALA A 202 4.26 4.06 7.88
CA ALA A 202 3.26 3.04 8.23
C ALA A 202 3.87 1.63 8.20
N THR A 203 4.72 1.33 7.21
CA THR A 203 5.45 0.06 7.12
C THR A 203 6.43 -0.14 8.29
N ALA A 204 7.10 0.89 8.78
CA ALA A 204 7.95 0.78 9.96
C ALA A 204 7.12 0.48 11.22
N VAL A 205 6.00 1.18 11.43
CA VAL A 205 5.08 0.91 12.55
C VAL A 205 4.52 -0.51 12.49
N GLU A 206 4.09 -0.96 11.29
CA GLU A 206 3.59 -2.33 11.12
C GLU A 206 4.63 -3.39 11.50
N ARG A 207 5.91 -3.21 11.11
CA ARG A 207 6.98 -4.16 11.40
C ARG A 207 7.34 -4.19 12.88
N LEU A 208 7.59 -3.02 13.45
CA LEU A 208 7.95 -2.85 14.86
C LEU A 208 6.81 -3.33 15.77
N GLY A 209 5.57 -2.90 15.49
CA GLY A 209 4.39 -3.26 16.24
C GLY A 209 4.07 -4.76 16.13
N SER A 210 4.15 -5.34 14.92
CA SER A 210 3.92 -6.78 14.75
C SER A 210 5.00 -7.61 15.44
N THR A 211 6.25 -7.18 15.42
CA THR A 211 7.34 -7.83 16.16
C THR A 211 7.04 -7.82 17.66
N GLN A 212 6.60 -6.67 18.18
CA GLN A 212 6.24 -6.55 19.60
C GLN A 212 5.04 -7.44 19.96
N TRP A 213 3.98 -7.46 19.14
CA TRP A 213 2.83 -8.36 19.30
C TRP A 213 3.24 -9.83 19.31
N LEU A 214 3.97 -10.25 18.29
CA LEU A 214 4.39 -11.64 18.10
C LEU A 214 5.28 -12.11 19.27
N THR A 215 6.12 -11.24 19.79
CA THR A 215 7.02 -11.58 20.90
C THR A 215 6.27 -11.70 22.23
N THR A 216 5.27 -10.84 22.48
CA THR A 216 4.63 -10.69 23.79
C THR A 216 3.27 -11.38 23.91
N GLN A 217 2.53 -11.57 22.82
CA GLN A 217 1.12 -11.98 22.84
C GLN A 217 0.82 -13.23 22.02
N ALA A 218 1.57 -13.49 20.95
CA ALA A 218 1.24 -14.56 20.01
C ALA A 218 1.77 -15.93 20.47
N SER A 219 1.10 -16.99 20.00
CA SER A 219 1.55 -18.36 20.20
C SER A 219 2.83 -18.66 19.38
N GLU A 220 3.55 -19.72 19.75
CA GLU A 220 4.70 -20.20 18.97
C GLU A 220 4.31 -20.56 17.53
N ALA A 221 3.14 -21.18 17.35
CA ALA A 221 2.62 -21.54 16.04
C ALA A 221 2.38 -20.28 15.17
N ALA A 222 1.79 -19.23 15.72
CA ALA A 222 1.56 -17.96 15.02
C ALA A 222 2.89 -17.26 14.66
N ARG A 223 3.88 -17.31 15.55
CA ARG A 223 5.24 -16.79 15.26
C ARG A 223 5.90 -17.54 14.12
N ALA A 224 5.84 -18.87 14.14
CA ALA A 224 6.43 -19.71 13.11
C ALA A 224 5.71 -19.52 11.74
N GLU A 225 4.39 -19.38 11.75
CA GLU A 225 3.61 -19.06 10.56
C GLU A 225 4.01 -17.70 9.98
N TYR A 226 4.04 -16.66 10.81
CA TYR A 226 4.47 -15.32 10.39
C TYR A 226 5.89 -15.32 9.82
N ALA A 227 6.85 -16.00 10.47
CA ALA A 227 8.22 -16.08 10.01
C ALA A 227 8.33 -16.66 8.58
N ARG A 228 7.49 -17.66 8.24
CA ARG A 228 7.44 -18.22 6.88
C ARG A 228 6.89 -17.21 5.86
N PHE A 229 5.83 -16.49 6.20
CA PHE A 229 5.26 -15.45 5.32
C PHE A 229 6.23 -14.29 5.14
N ASP A 230 6.81 -13.80 6.22
CA ASP A 230 7.72 -12.68 6.21
C ASP A 230 9.04 -13.01 5.47
N GLY A 231 9.57 -14.22 5.65
CA GLY A 231 10.74 -14.69 4.90
C GLY A 231 10.51 -14.63 3.39
N ARG A 232 9.39 -15.20 2.91
CA ARG A 232 9.03 -15.17 1.48
C ARG A 232 8.83 -13.75 0.97
N ARG A 233 8.19 -12.90 1.76
CA ARG A 233 7.96 -11.50 1.40
C ARG A 233 9.27 -10.73 1.25
N ARG A 234 10.21 -10.90 2.20
CA ARG A 234 11.54 -10.27 2.11
C ARG A 234 12.31 -10.71 0.89
N GLU A 235 12.32 -12.01 0.59
CA GLU A 235 13.00 -12.56 -0.59
C GLU A 235 12.37 -12.08 -1.90
N PHE A 236 11.04 -12.09 -1.99
CA PHE A 236 10.32 -11.57 -3.17
C PHE A 236 10.58 -10.08 -3.37
N ARG A 237 10.57 -9.31 -2.29
CA ARG A 237 10.86 -7.88 -2.33
C ARG A 237 12.30 -7.60 -2.76
N ALA A 238 13.27 -8.34 -2.24
CA ALA A 238 14.66 -8.22 -2.67
C ALA A 238 14.81 -8.46 -4.17
N LEU A 239 14.13 -9.48 -4.72
CA LEU A 239 14.07 -9.76 -6.15
C LEU A 239 13.45 -8.59 -6.93
N MET A 240 12.33 -8.05 -6.47
CA MET A 240 11.67 -6.88 -7.09
C MET A 240 12.59 -5.65 -7.12
N LEU A 241 13.26 -5.34 -6.01
CA LEU A 241 14.18 -4.21 -5.91
C LEU A 241 15.43 -4.38 -6.79
N ALA A 242 16.02 -5.58 -6.82
CA ALA A 242 17.16 -5.87 -7.68
C ALA A 242 16.78 -5.72 -9.17
N THR A 243 15.63 -6.23 -9.57
CA THR A 243 15.13 -6.09 -10.95
C THR A 243 14.82 -4.64 -11.28
N ARG A 244 14.21 -3.91 -10.35
CA ARG A 244 13.98 -2.47 -10.49
C ARG A 244 15.28 -1.73 -10.78
N SER A 245 16.32 -1.91 -9.95
CA SER A 245 17.62 -1.27 -10.14
C SER A 245 18.25 -1.62 -11.49
N LYS A 246 18.09 -2.87 -11.94
CA LYS A 246 18.55 -3.28 -13.27
C LYS A 246 17.79 -2.57 -14.39
N LEU A 247 16.47 -2.43 -14.28
CA LEU A 247 15.66 -1.70 -15.27
C LEU A 247 15.99 -0.21 -15.27
N GLU A 248 16.23 0.40 -14.10
CA GLU A 248 16.68 1.79 -14.00
C GLU A 248 18.01 2.01 -14.72
N ALA A 249 18.97 1.11 -14.56
CA ALA A 249 20.24 1.15 -15.28
C ALA A 249 20.03 1.01 -16.81
N VAL A 250 19.19 0.08 -17.24
CA VAL A 250 18.84 -0.09 -18.67
C VAL A 250 18.25 1.21 -19.25
N TYR A 251 17.38 1.90 -18.51
CA TYR A 251 16.71 3.11 -19.00
C TYR A 251 17.59 4.37 -18.91
N ALA A 252 18.65 4.33 -18.12
CA ALA A 252 19.60 5.43 -18.01
C ALA A 252 20.60 5.50 -19.18
N GLU A 253 20.73 4.44 -19.98
CA GLU A 253 21.68 4.32 -21.09
C GLU A 253 20.97 4.18 -22.45
N PRO A 254 20.37 5.26 -22.98
CA PRO A 254 19.61 5.20 -24.24
C PRO A 254 20.49 4.91 -25.46
N ASP A 255 21.76 5.25 -25.42
CA ASP A 255 22.72 5.18 -26.54
C ASP A 255 23.52 3.85 -26.57
N ASP A 256 23.17 2.86 -25.73
CA ASP A 256 23.78 1.54 -25.75
C ASP A 256 23.56 0.86 -27.10
N PRO A 257 24.57 0.18 -27.68
CA PRO A 257 24.46 -0.49 -28.97
C PRO A 257 23.41 -1.61 -29.00
N VAL A 258 23.08 -2.21 -27.86
CA VAL A 258 21.95 -3.17 -27.75
C VAL A 258 20.65 -2.42 -27.54
N PRO A 259 19.61 -2.67 -28.36
CA PRO A 259 18.34 -1.96 -28.25
C PRO A 259 17.75 -2.05 -26.84
N MET A 260 17.24 -0.94 -26.32
CA MET A 260 16.67 -0.84 -24.96
C MET A 260 15.56 -1.86 -24.73
N ALA A 261 14.73 -2.14 -25.76
CA ALA A 261 13.67 -3.14 -25.69
C ALA A 261 14.22 -4.55 -25.44
N GLU A 262 15.35 -4.91 -26.05
CA GLU A 262 16.01 -6.20 -25.88
C GLU A 262 16.61 -6.32 -24.47
N ARG A 263 17.32 -5.31 -23.99
CA ARG A 263 17.87 -5.25 -22.62
C ARG A 263 16.77 -5.33 -21.56
N LYS A 264 15.65 -4.64 -21.78
CA LYS A 264 14.47 -4.77 -20.92
C LYS A 264 13.92 -6.19 -20.92
N SER A 265 13.74 -6.78 -22.11
CA SER A 265 13.23 -8.15 -22.24
C SER A 265 14.13 -9.15 -21.50
N GLN A 266 15.45 -8.99 -21.60
CA GLN A 266 16.41 -9.81 -20.87
C GLN A 266 16.27 -9.63 -19.35
N ALA A 267 16.20 -8.40 -18.85
CA ALA A 267 16.00 -8.13 -17.42
C ALA A 267 14.72 -8.77 -16.87
N MET A 268 13.63 -8.74 -17.66
CA MET A 268 12.37 -9.38 -17.30
C MET A 268 12.47 -10.91 -17.33
N ALA A 269 13.17 -11.48 -18.30
CA ALA A 269 13.40 -12.94 -18.35
C ALA A 269 14.21 -13.42 -17.13
N GLU A 270 15.25 -12.68 -16.73
CA GLU A 270 16.02 -12.97 -15.53
C GLU A 270 15.19 -12.86 -14.25
N PHE A 271 14.28 -11.87 -14.16
CA PHE A 271 13.32 -11.77 -13.06
C PHE A 271 12.44 -13.02 -12.96
N HIS A 272 11.88 -13.48 -14.06
CA HIS A 272 11.03 -14.69 -14.09
C HIS A 272 11.81 -15.95 -13.72
N ALA A 273 13.05 -16.09 -14.21
CA ALA A 273 13.92 -17.20 -13.86
C ALA A 273 14.29 -17.20 -12.37
N ALA A 274 14.67 -16.05 -11.82
CA ALA A 274 14.99 -15.90 -10.40
C ALA A 274 13.78 -16.17 -9.50
N TYR A 275 12.58 -15.73 -9.90
CA TYR A 275 11.34 -16.06 -9.19
C TYR A 275 11.08 -17.58 -9.20
N ALA A 276 11.24 -18.24 -10.35
CA ALA A 276 11.06 -19.68 -10.46
C ALA A 276 12.03 -20.44 -9.56
N ALA A 277 13.30 -20.01 -9.48
CA ALA A 277 14.29 -20.57 -8.57
C ALA A 277 13.90 -20.40 -7.10
N LEU A 278 13.52 -19.19 -6.67
CA LEU A 278 13.02 -18.94 -5.30
C LEU A 278 11.85 -19.87 -4.95
N LYS A 279 10.88 -19.99 -5.86
CA LYS A 279 9.69 -20.82 -5.67
C LYS A 279 10.05 -22.30 -5.48
N GLN A 280 10.95 -22.84 -6.28
CA GLN A 280 11.32 -24.26 -6.24
C GLN A 280 12.28 -24.57 -5.11
N GLU A 281 13.34 -23.78 -4.95
CA GLU A 281 14.47 -24.13 -4.09
C GLU A 281 14.25 -23.65 -2.64
N ARG A 282 13.52 -22.56 -2.44
CA ARG A 282 13.38 -21.91 -1.13
C ARG A 282 11.97 -21.96 -0.54
N TRP A 283 10.94 -21.94 -1.39
CA TRP A 283 9.56 -21.80 -0.93
C TRP A 283 8.73 -23.09 -1.04
N GLN A 284 9.36 -24.21 -1.33
CA GLN A 284 8.70 -25.53 -1.43
C GLN A 284 7.50 -25.51 -2.38
N GLY A 285 7.62 -24.79 -3.50
CA GLY A 285 6.56 -24.67 -4.51
C GLY A 285 5.46 -23.64 -4.19
N PHE A 286 5.61 -22.80 -3.17
CA PHE A 286 4.60 -21.79 -2.84
C PHE A 286 4.34 -20.85 -4.01
N ALA A 287 3.08 -20.83 -4.50
CA ALA A 287 2.66 -20.15 -5.72
C ALA A 287 1.88 -18.84 -5.47
N GLY A 288 1.88 -18.31 -4.23
CA GLY A 288 1.07 -17.15 -3.87
C GLY A 288 1.36 -15.88 -4.67
N TYR A 289 2.57 -15.74 -5.22
CA TYR A 289 2.95 -14.60 -6.06
C TYR A 289 2.75 -14.84 -7.57
N ASP A 290 2.42 -16.06 -8.02
CA ASP A 290 2.27 -16.39 -9.45
C ASP A 290 1.32 -15.42 -10.18
N PRO A 291 0.11 -15.08 -9.65
CA PRO A 291 -0.80 -14.17 -10.33
C PRO A 291 -0.26 -12.74 -10.45
N TYR A 292 0.60 -12.30 -9.54
CA TYR A 292 1.27 -11.01 -9.61
C TYR A 292 2.40 -11.04 -10.64
N VAL A 293 3.29 -12.04 -10.55
CA VAL A 293 4.46 -12.22 -11.42
C VAL A 293 4.05 -12.34 -12.90
N ALA A 294 2.96 -13.04 -13.20
CA ALA A 294 2.42 -13.17 -14.56
C ALA A 294 2.02 -11.83 -15.20
N ARG A 295 1.83 -10.78 -14.43
CA ARG A 295 1.34 -9.47 -14.91
C ARG A 295 2.29 -8.31 -14.61
N VAL A 296 3.45 -8.61 -14.04
CA VAL A 296 4.43 -7.60 -13.64
C VAL A 296 4.91 -6.80 -14.85
N ASN A 297 5.02 -5.49 -14.68
CA ASN A 297 5.49 -4.55 -15.69
C ASN A 297 6.14 -3.32 -15.01
N ASN A 298 6.55 -2.31 -15.76
CA ASN A 298 7.16 -1.11 -15.20
C ASN A 298 6.34 -0.43 -14.10
N ALA A 299 5.02 -0.37 -14.25
CA ALA A 299 4.15 0.20 -13.23
C ALA A 299 4.23 -0.60 -11.91
N SER A 300 4.34 -1.93 -11.98
CA SER A 300 4.50 -2.80 -10.80
C SER A 300 5.79 -2.50 -10.04
N PHE A 301 6.90 -2.31 -10.75
CA PHE A 301 8.18 -1.92 -10.14
C PHE A 301 8.16 -0.48 -9.62
N GLY A 302 7.42 0.41 -10.28
CA GLY A 302 7.22 1.79 -9.83
C GLY A 302 6.49 1.89 -8.49
N VAL A 303 5.43 1.09 -8.31
CA VAL A 303 4.67 1.02 -7.05
C VAL A 303 5.56 0.54 -5.90
N GLN A 304 6.37 -0.49 -6.11
CA GLN A 304 7.20 -1.08 -5.06
C GLN A 304 8.15 -0.07 -4.39
N ALA A 305 8.65 0.90 -5.12
CA ALA A 305 9.57 1.90 -4.57
C ALA A 305 8.95 2.82 -3.52
N ALA A 306 7.64 3.08 -3.62
CA ALA A 306 6.95 3.96 -2.69
C ALA A 306 6.90 3.39 -1.25
N TYR A 307 6.91 2.06 -1.11
CA TYR A 307 6.66 1.40 0.17
C TYR A 307 7.91 1.14 1.02
N ASP A 308 9.13 1.22 0.47
CA ASP A 308 10.28 0.59 1.11
C ASP A 308 11.49 1.49 1.33
N GLY A 309 11.57 2.60 0.61
CA GLY A 309 12.79 3.39 0.51
C GLY A 309 13.26 4.02 1.84
N LEU A 310 12.33 4.35 2.74
CA LEU A 310 12.64 5.04 4.01
C LEU A 310 12.36 4.20 5.26
N VAL A 311 11.92 2.94 5.13
CA VAL A 311 11.61 2.08 6.28
C VAL A 311 12.80 1.94 7.23
N PRO A 312 14.05 1.66 6.76
CA PRO A 312 15.20 1.57 7.66
C PRO A 312 15.48 2.87 8.43
N ALA A 313 15.17 4.03 7.83
CA ALA A 313 15.32 5.31 8.49
C ALA A 313 14.33 5.49 9.66
N PHE A 314 13.06 5.07 9.47
CA PHE A 314 12.08 5.12 10.54
C PHE A 314 12.35 4.09 11.63
N GLU A 315 12.83 2.89 11.29
CA GLU A 315 13.28 1.90 12.27
C GLU A 315 14.46 2.44 13.09
N ALA A 316 15.46 3.06 12.44
CA ALA A 316 16.57 3.74 13.13
C ALA A 316 16.11 4.94 13.98
N LEU A 317 15.08 5.66 13.55
CA LEU A 317 14.48 6.74 14.33
C LEU A 317 13.82 6.18 15.60
N PHE A 318 13.12 5.06 15.52
CA PHE A 318 12.53 4.39 16.69
C PHE A 318 13.59 3.96 17.69
N GLU A 319 14.70 3.36 17.23
CA GLU A 319 15.85 3.01 18.08
C GLU A 319 16.45 4.25 18.75
N ARG A 320 16.66 5.34 18.00
CA ARG A 320 17.18 6.61 18.51
C ARG A 320 16.29 7.21 19.61
N GLU A 321 14.99 7.08 19.47
CA GLU A 321 14.02 7.55 20.46
C GLU A 321 13.87 6.59 21.66
N GLY A 322 14.75 5.57 21.79
CA GLY A 322 14.79 4.64 22.90
C GLY A 322 13.69 3.58 22.86
N ARG A 323 13.17 3.26 21.68
CA ARG A 323 12.03 2.37 21.45
C ARG A 323 10.75 2.82 22.19
N ASP A 324 10.61 4.11 22.41
CA ASP A 324 9.47 4.74 23.05
C ASP A 324 8.50 5.28 21.97
N TRP A 325 7.32 4.71 21.91
CA TRP A 325 6.32 5.04 20.89
C TRP A 325 5.89 6.52 20.91
N PRO A 326 5.53 7.10 22.06
CA PRO A 326 5.21 8.53 22.15
C PRO A 326 6.32 9.44 21.65
N ARG A 327 7.58 9.18 22.01
CA ARG A 327 8.74 9.97 21.55
C ARG A 327 8.96 9.78 20.04
N PHE A 328 8.86 8.55 19.56
CA PHE A 328 8.95 8.25 18.13
C PHE A 328 7.90 9.02 17.31
N TYR A 329 6.62 8.97 17.71
CA TYR A 329 5.58 9.72 17.00
C TYR A 329 5.75 11.24 17.11
N ALA A 330 6.29 11.76 18.21
CA ALA A 330 6.64 13.16 18.32
C ALA A 330 7.74 13.55 17.31
N ALA A 331 8.77 12.72 17.16
CA ALA A 331 9.83 12.92 16.18
C ALA A 331 9.33 12.82 14.73
N VAL A 332 8.41 11.89 14.44
CA VAL A 332 7.78 11.77 13.11
C VAL A 332 6.94 13.01 12.78
N ARG A 333 6.14 13.52 13.75
CA ARG A 333 5.38 14.78 13.57
C ARG A 333 6.27 16.01 13.39
N ASP A 334 7.48 15.99 13.96
CA ASP A 334 8.46 17.05 13.67
C ASP A 334 8.96 16.97 12.23
N LEU A 335 9.26 15.77 11.73
CA LEU A 335 9.61 15.54 10.33
C LEU A 335 8.47 15.94 9.37
N GLU A 336 7.22 15.60 9.67
CA GLU A 336 6.03 15.97 8.88
C GLU A 336 5.97 17.47 8.59
N ARG A 337 6.32 18.31 9.56
CA ARG A 337 6.29 19.79 9.47
C ARG A 337 7.43 20.40 8.66
N ARG A 338 8.47 19.63 8.35
CA ARG A 338 9.65 20.12 7.63
C ARG A 338 9.44 20.14 6.12
N PRO A 339 10.12 21.04 5.39
CA PRO A 339 10.21 20.95 3.94
C PRO A 339 10.74 19.60 3.48
N LYS A 340 10.25 19.12 2.31
CA LYS A 340 10.61 17.79 1.79
C LYS A 340 12.13 17.56 1.73
N ALA A 341 12.90 18.54 1.23
CA ALA A 341 14.36 18.41 1.11
C ALA A 341 15.05 18.16 2.46
N GLU A 342 14.63 18.86 3.53
CA GLU A 342 15.18 18.66 4.88
C GLU A 342 14.78 17.30 5.43
N ARG A 343 13.52 16.89 5.21
CA ARG A 343 13.00 15.60 5.63
C ARG A 343 13.76 14.45 4.99
N ASP A 344 13.96 14.52 3.66
CA ASP A 344 14.70 13.51 2.89
C ASP A 344 16.18 13.43 3.35
N GLN A 345 16.81 14.57 3.63
CA GLN A 345 18.19 14.61 4.13
C GLN A 345 18.32 13.97 5.51
N LEU A 346 17.39 14.27 6.43
CA LEU A 346 17.42 13.72 7.78
C LEU A 346 17.17 12.21 7.77
N LEU A 347 16.17 11.74 7.02
CA LEU A 347 15.87 10.32 6.88
C LEU A 347 17.00 9.57 6.15
N GLY A 348 17.60 10.16 5.12
CA GLY A 348 18.77 9.60 4.44
C GLY A 348 19.96 9.41 5.38
N SER A 349 20.21 10.39 6.27
CA SER A 349 21.28 10.30 7.27
C SER A 349 21.04 9.22 8.33
N LEU A 350 19.78 8.97 8.70
CA LEU A 350 19.39 7.91 9.62
C LEU A 350 19.58 6.54 8.98
N ALA A 351 19.12 6.36 7.72
CA ALA A 351 19.30 5.12 6.98
C ALA A 351 20.78 4.74 6.80
N ALA A 352 21.64 5.71 6.47
CA ALA A 352 23.07 5.47 6.31
C ALA A 352 23.75 5.02 7.61
N ARG A 353 23.34 5.55 8.76
CA ARG A 353 23.85 5.14 10.08
C ARG A 353 23.40 3.72 10.44
N ALA A 354 22.14 3.36 10.14
CA ALA A 354 21.64 2.00 10.39
C ALA A 354 22.42 0.95 9.58
N GLY A 355 22.70 1.20 8.30
CA GLY A 355 23.49 0.30 7.46
C GLY A 355 24.94 0.14 7.89
N ALA A 356 25.53 1.19 8.51
CA ALA A 356 26.89 1.12 9.04
C ALA A 356 27.02 0.28 10.33
N THR A 357 25.94 0.13 11.12
CA THR A 357 25.91 -0.68 12.34
C THR A 357 25.67 -2.16 12.08
N GLU A 358 25.05 -2.53 10.98
CA GLU A 358 24.83 -3.95 10.58
C GLU A 358 26.04 -4.57 9.86
N GLY A 359 27.01 -3.77 9.43
CA GLY A 359 28.22 -4.19 8.70
C GLY A 359 29.48 -4.39 9.58
N ASN A 360 29.38 -4.25 10.89
CA ASN A 360 30.43 -4.47 11.88
C ASN A 360 30.04 -5.65 12.80
#